data_f36fc35fbc512097bbd0d538b3e0ffbd
#
_entry.id   f36fc35fbc512097bbd0d538b3e0ffbd
#
_cell.length_a   1.000
_cell.length_b   1.000
_cell.length_c   1.000
_cell.angle_alpha   90.00
_cell.angle_beta   90.00
_cell.angle_gamma   90.00
#
_symmetry.space_group_name_H-M   'P 1'
#
loop_
_entity.id
_entity.type
_entity.pdbx_description
1 polymer ?
#
loop_
_entity_poly.entity_id
_entity_poly.type
_entity_poly.pdbx_seq_one_letter_code
_entity_poly.pdbx_strand_id
1 'polypeptide(L)'
;MKLFRQIKPEFIDVRGGITRLLDSDTPIVSILTITSNKGSVRSNHYHKKDTHYCYLVSGKMEWFEKPVEGGQMESAILEPGDMVFTPAMTIHAVRFLEDSVFLTFATEARNQADYEADTVRVTLIEEQA
;
A
#
# COMPACT_ATOMS: atom_id res chain seq x y z
N MET A 1 5.68 11.24 -1.92
CA MET A 1 5.43 9.79 -1.71
C MET A 1 6.57 9.21 -0.89
N LYS A 2 6.23 8.47 0.17
CA LYS A 2 7.24 7.89 1.04
C LYS A 2 7.45 6.42 0.70
N LEU A 3 8.63 6.10 0.14
CA LEU A 3 8.97 4.77 -0.33
C LEU A 3 10.16 4.19 0.46
N PHE A 4 10.10 2.88 0.69
CA PHE A 4 11.18 2.09 1.27
C PHE A 4 11.57 1.07 0.20
N ARG A 5 12.73 1.29 -0.42
CA ARG A 5 13.14 0.49 -1.58
C ARG A 5 14.00 -0.69 -1.16
N GLN A 6 13.68 -1.86 -1.69
CA GLN A 6 14.48 -3.08 -1.56
C GLN A 6 14.94 -3.33 -0.14
N ILE A 7 13.97 -3.47 0.77
CA ILE A 7 14.22 -3.74 2.19
C ILE A 7 15.00 -5.04 2.30
N LYS A 8 16.16 -4.98 2.97
CA LYS A 8 17.09 -6.11 3.02
C LYS A 8 16.97 -6.88 4.32
N PRO A 9 17.29 -8.19 4.29
CA PRO A 9 17.40 -8.96 5.54
C PRO A 9 18.39 -8.32 6.50
N GLU A 10 18.02 -8.22 7.78
CA GLU A 10 18.93 -7.77 8.83
C GLU A 10 19.77 -8.91 9.40
N PHE A 11 19.36 -10.16 9.13
CA PHE A 11 20.06 -11.35 9.57
C PHE A 11 19.93 -12.44 8.51
N ILE A 12 21.05 -13.08 8.17
CA ILE A 12 21.10 -14.17 7.19
C ILE A 12 22.00 -15.28 7.76
N ASP A 13 21.54 -16.53 7.67
CA ASP A 13 22.35 -17.70 7.96
C ASP A 13 22.00 -18.83 6.97
N VAL A 14 22.47 -20.05 7.24
CA VAL A 14 22.24 -21.19 6.32
C VAL A 14 20.76 -21.55 6.18
N ARG A 15 19.90 -21.11 7.10
CA ARG A 15 18.46 -21.38 7.05
C ARG A 15 17.70 -20.36 6.18
N GLY A 16 18.28 -19.18 5.91
CA GLY A 16 17.65 -18.08 5.19
C GLY A 16 17.85 -16.76 5.89
N GLY A 17 16.93 -15.83 5.68
CA GLY A 17 17.03 -14.47 6.21
C GLY A 17 15.81 -14.03 7.01
N ILE A 18 16.02 -13.03 7.86
CA ILE A 18 14.97 -12.34 8.61
C ILE A 18 14.98 -10.89 8.16
N THR A 19 13.86 -10.44 7.59
CA THR A 19 13.69 -9.07 7.12
C THR A 19 12.67 -8.37 8.00
N ARG A 20 13.10 -7.30 8.66
CA ARG A 20 12.18 -6.45 9.41
C ARG A 20 11.52 -5.48 8.44
N LEU A 21 10.20 -5.54 8.34
CA LEU A 21 9.44 -4.65 7.47
C LEU A 21 9.08 -3.36 8.17
N LEU A 22 8.74 -3.43 9.46
CA LEU A 22 8.20 -2.28 10.17
C LEU A 22 8.35 -2.45 11.68
N ASP A 23 8.82 -1.37 12.33
CA ASP A 23 8.58 -1.10 13.74
C ASP A 23 7.76 0.20 13.76
N SER A 24 6.58 0.17 14.36
CA SER A 24 5.67 1.31 14.32
C SER A 24 5.47 1.90 15.72
N ASP A 25 5.59 3.23 15.82
CA ASP A 25 5.24 3.94 17.05
C ASP A 25 3.73 4.04 17.23
N THR A 26 2.99 4.03 16.11
CA THR A 26 1.54 3.98 16.11
C THR A 26 1.09 2.53 16.04
N PRO A 27 0.16 2.09 16.92
CA PRO A 27 -0.31 0.71 16.88
C PRO A 27 -0.86 0.31 15.51
N ILE A 28 -0.45 -0.87 15.03
CA ILE A 28 -1.03 -1.49 13.85
C ILE A 28 -2.24 -2.29 14.30
N VAL A 29 -3.39 -1.95 13.77
CA VAL A 29 -4.69 -2.54 14.18
C VAL A 29 -5.14 -3.61 13.21
N SER A 30 -4.85 -3.45 11.91
CA SER A 30 -5.23 -4.42 10.88
C SER A 30 -4.02 -4.79 10.03
N ILE A 31 -3.89 -6.09 9.75
CA ILE A 31 -2.89 -6.62 8.82
C ILE A 31 -3.63 -7.46 7.80
N LEU A 32 -3.42 -7.16 6.51
CA LEU A 32 -4.10 -7.83 5.41
C LEU A 32 -3.10 -8.38 4.40
N THR A 33 -3.40 -9.55 3.86
CA THR A 33 -2.77 -10.05 2.63
C THR A 33 -3.74 -9.81 1.50
N ILE A 34 -3.29 -9.16 0.43
CA ILE A 34 -4.14 -8.84 -0.70
C ILE A 34 -3.51 -9.42 -1.97
N THR A 35 -4.31 -10.19 -2.71
CA THR A 35 -3.92 -10.70 -4.02
C THR A 35 -4.64 -9.90 -5.09
N SER A 36 -3.98 -9.69 -6.23
CA SER A 36 -4.55 -8.92 -7.33
C SER A 36 -4.06 -9.45 -8.65
N ASN A 37 -4.99 -9.58 -9.59
CA ASN A 37 -4.69 -10.06 -10.92
C ASN A 37 -4.07 -8.95 -11.77
N LYS A 38 -3.18 -9.32 -12.68
CA LYS A 38 -2.59 -8.41 -13.66
C LYS A 38 -3.67 -7.59 -14.35
N GLY A 39 -3.46 -6.29 -14.45
CA GLY A 39 -4.36 -5.34 -15.11
C GLY A 39 -5.42 -4.75 -14.20
N SER A 40 -5.64 -5.31 -13.01
CA SER A 40 -6.63 -4.75 -12.09
C SER A 40 -6.15 -3.44 -11.47
N VAL A 41 -7.12 -2.64 -11.03
CA VAL A 41 -6.90 -1.38 -10.31
C VAL A 41 -7.62 -1.48 -8.98
N ARG A 42 -6.93 -1.12 -7.91
CA ARG A 42 -7.52 -1.04 -6.57
C ARG A 42 -7.35 0.35 -6.02
N SER A 43 -8.01 0.58 -4.89
CA SER A 43 -8.04 1.84 -4.16
C SER A 43 -8.84 2.90 -4.91
N ASN A 44 -8.27 3.94 -5.49
CA ASN A 44 -9.02 5.09 -5.97
C ASN A 44 -9.86 5.68 -4.84
N HIS A 45 -9.17 5.98 -3.73
CA HIS A 45 -9.80 6.54 -2.54
C HIS A 45 -8.77 7.18 -1.63
N TYR A 46 -9.25 7.83 -0.58
CA TYR A 46 -8.43 8.22 0.56
C TYR A 46 -9.12 7.84 1.86
N HIS A 47 -8.35 7.77 2.91
CA HIS A 47 -8.86 7.55 4.27
C HIS A 47 -8.76 8.84 5.06
N LYS A 48 -9.76 9.08 5.90
CA LYS A 48 -9.78 10.28 6.75
C LYS A 48 -8.87 10.14 7.96
N LYS A 49 -8.73 8.93 8.49
CA LYS A 49 -7.97 8.63 9.70
C LYS A 49 -6.85 7.62 9.49
N ASP A 50 -7.13 6.55 8.72
CA ASP A 50 -6.18 5.46 8.52
C ASP A 50 -4.91 5.93 7.83
N THR A 51 -3.79 5.47 8.36
CA THR A 51 -2.51 5.49 7.68
C THR A 51 -2.07 4.04 7.50
N HIS A 52 -1.37 3.75 6.41
CA HIS A 52 -1.00 2.36 6.18
C HIS A 52 0.30 2.23 5.40
N TYR A 53 0.91 1.07 5.57
CA TYR A 53 2.08 0.62 4.81
C TYR A 53 1.62 -0.50 3.90
N CYS A 54 2.05 -0.49 2.63
CA CYS A 54 1.82 -1.58 1.69
C CYS A 54 3.17 -2.13 1.23
N TYR A 55 3.40 -3.42 1.50
CA TYR A 55 4.64 -4.12 1.18
C TYR A 55 4.39 -5.14 0.07
N LEU A 56 5.14 -5.04 -1.02
CA LEU A 56 4.99 -5.97 -2.14
C LEU A 56 5.80 -7.24 -1.90
N VAL A 57 5.09 -8.36 -1.81
CA VAL A 57 5.70 -9.69 -1.62
C VAL A 57 6.11 -10.28 -2.95
N SER A 58 5.22 -10.21 -3.96
CA SER A 58 5.47 -10.73 -5.30
C SER A 58 4.69 -9.95 -6.33
N GLY A 59 5.14 -9.98 -7.58
CA GLY A 59 4.50 -9.28 -8.68
C GLY A 59 5.12 -7.91 -8.95
N LYS A 60 4.30 -7.00 -9.45
CA LYS A 60 4.71 -5.63 -9.76
C LYS A 60 3.49 -4.73 -9.73
N MET A 61 3.61 -3.59 -9.06
CA MET A 61 2.51 -2.64 -9.00
C MET A 61 2.98 -1.21 -9.25
N GLU A 62 2.12 -0.42 -9.88
CA GLU A 62 2.32 1.00 -10.08
C GLU A 62 1.44 1.74 -9.09
N TRP A 63 2.06 2.47 -8.19
CA TRP A 63 1.40 3.18 -7.10
C TRP A 63 1.28 4.66 -7.41
N PHE A 64 0.10 5.23 -7.18
CA PHE A 64 -0.20 6.63 -7.45
C PHE A 64 -0.70 7.29 -6.16
N GLU A 65 -0.23 8.50 -5.88
CA GLU A 65 -0.68 9.30 -4.73
C GLU A 65 -0.86 10.76 -5.12
N LYS A 66 -1.84 11.38 -4.49
CA LYS A 66 -2.08 12.81 -4.60
C LYS A 66 -2.71 13.30 -3.30
N PRO A 67 -2.19 14.38 -2.67
CA PRO A 67 -2.86 14.96 -1.50
C PRO A 67 -4.29 15.38 -1.84
N VAL A 68 -5.21 15.24 -0.88
CA VAL A 68 -6.59 15.68 -1.06
C VAL A 68 -6.64 17.19 -1.32
N GLU A 69 -5.81 17.94 -0.60
CA GLU A 69 -5.75 19.40 -0.72
C GLU A 69 -4.51 19.82 -1.50
N GLY A 70 -4.70 20.08 -2.80
CA GLY A 70 -3.65 20.60 -3.66
C GLY A 70 -2.59 19.57 -4.02
N GLY A 71 -1.51 20.04 -4.62
CA GLY A 71 -0.39 19.18 -4.98
C GLY A 71 -0.57 18.45 -6.30
N GLN A 72 0.50 17.81 -6.72
CA GLN A 72 0.57 17.04 -7.96
C GLN A 72 0.52 15.55 -7.67
N MET A 73 0.02 14.81 -8.64
CA MET A 73 0.06 13.36 -8.58
C MET A 73 1.50 12.87 -8.73
N GLU A 74 1.89 11.99 -7.82
CA GLU A 74 3.15 11.26 -7.91
C GLU A 74 2.87 9.80 -8.23
N SER A 75 3.82 9.14 -8.86
CA SER A 75 3.72 7.71 -9.13
C SER A 75 5.07 7.03 -9.00
N ALA A 76 5.02 5.73 -8.71
CA ALA A 76 6.22 4.90 -8.63
C ALA A 76 5.86 3.46 -8.93
N ILE A 77 6.80 2.74 -9.55
CA ILE A 77 6.68 1.29 -9.73
C ILE A 77 7.34 0.61 -8.53
N LEU A 78 6.61 -0.31 -7.89
CA LEU A 78 7.10 -1.11 -6.79
C LEU A 78 7.40 -2.52 -7.29
N GLU A 79 8.58 -3.00 -6.88
CA GLU A 79 9.06 -4.36 -7.10
C GLU A 79 8.98 -5.13 -5.76
N PRO A 80 9.03 -6.47 -5.79
CA PRO A 80 9.07 -7.23 -4.54
C PRO A 80 10.18 -6.75 -3.62
N GLY A 81 9.85 -6.52 -2.35
CA GLY A 81 10.76 -5.94 -1.37
C GLY A 81 10.59 -4.44 -1.15
N ASP A 82 9.81 -3.76 -2.00
CA ASP A 82 9.50 -2.35 -1.82
C ASP A 82 8.25 -2.17 -0.95
N MET A 83 8.20 -1.06 -0.24
CA MET A 83 7.06 -0.70 0.61
C MET A 83 6.75 0.78 0.44
N VAL A 84 5.48 1.12 0.47
CA VAL A 84 5.01 2.51 0.43
C VAL A 84 4.21 2.82 1.69
N PHE A 85 4.45 4.00 2.27
CA PHE A 85 3.64 4.54 3.37
C PHE A 85 2.68 5.59 2.83
N THR A 86 1.38 5.42 3.12
CA THR A 86 0.34 6.35 2.70
C THR A 86 -0.28 6.99 3.95
N PRO A 87 -0.09 8.31 4.15
CA PRO A 87 -0.74 9.01 5.25
C PRO A 87 -2.23 9.20 5.00
N ALA A 88 -2.97 9.52 6.07
CA ALA A 88 -4.37 9.92 5.94
C ALA A 88 -4.48 11.15 5.02
N MET A 89 -5.65 11.35 4.42
CA MET A 89 -5.94 12.48 3.53
C MET A 89 -5.05 12.51 2.29
N THR A 90 -4.65 11.32 1.82
CA THR A 90 -3.89 11.15 0.58
C THR A 90 -4.64 10.20 -0.33
N ILE A 91 -5.07 10.71 -1.48
CA ILE A 91 -5.74 9.89 -2.50
C ILE A 91 -4.69 8.93 -3.05
N HIS A 92 -5.02 7.67 -3.12
CA HIS A 92 -4.09 6.67 -3.67
C HIS A 92 -4.84 5.67 -4.54
N ALA A 93 -4.09 5.12 -5.50
CA ALA A 93 -4.57 4.11 -6.42
C ALA A 93 -3.41 3.23 -6.82
N VAL A 94 -3.71 2.01 -7.21
CA VAL A 94 -2.69 1.06 -7.64
C VAL A 94 -3.16 0.28 -8.86
N ARG A 95 -2.28 0.18 -9.85
CA ARG A 95 -2.47 -0.68 -11.02
C ARG A 95 -1.48 -1.83 -10.92
N PHE A 96 -1.97 -3.06 -11.10
CA PHE A 96 -1.12 -4.24 -11.02
C PHE A 96 -0.59 -4.59 -12.41
N LEU A 97 0.72 -4.51 -12.56
CA LEU A 97 1.40 -4.79 -13.83
C LEU A 97 1.64 -6.28 -14.03
N GLU A 98 1.57 -7.07 -12.96
CA GLU A 98 1.66 -8.52 -12.90
C GLU A 98 0.72 -9.02 -11.81
N ASP A 99 0.40 -10.31 -11.83
CA ASP A 99 -0.28 -10.93 -10.69
C ASP A 99 0.54 -10.68 -9.43
N SER A 100 -0.08 -10.15 -8.40
CA SER A 100 0.65 -9.60 -7.26
C SER A 100 0.06 -10.04 -5.93
N VAL A 101 0.95 -10.11 -4.93
CA VAL A 101 0.58 -10.31 -3.52
C VAL A 101 1.25 -9.20 -2.72
N PHE A 102 0.46 -8.46 -1.96
CA PHE A 102 1.01 -7.45 -1.06
C PHE A 102 0.37 -7.53 0.33
N LEU A 103 1.09 -7.01 1.31
CA LEU A 103 0.64 -6.91 2.69
C LEU A 103 0.31 -5.46 3.00
N THR A 104 -0.77 -5.26 3.74
CA THR A 104 -1.14 -3.93 4.24
C THR A 104 -1.11 -3.95 5.77
N PHE A 105 -0.41 -2.97 6.35
CA PHE A 105 -0.35 -2.73 7.79
C PHE A 105 -1.07 -1.41 8.06
N ALA A 106 -2.24 -1.47 8.71
CA ALA A 106 -3.13 -0.33 8.85
C ALA A 106 -3.34 0.06 10.32
N THR A 107 -3.50 1.35 10.57
CA THR A 107 -3.67 1.90 11.93
C THR A 107 -5.13 1.92 12.38
N GLU A 108 -6.08 1.65 11.47
CA GLU A 108 -7.50 1.60 11.78
C GLU A 108 -8.08 0.22 11.47
N ALA A 109 -9.18 -0.11 12.15
CA ALA A 109 -9.87 -1.38 11.92
C ALA A 109 -10.45 -1.45 10.51
N ARG A 110 -10.35 -2.62 9.89
CA ARG A 110 -10.75 -2.86 8.51
C ARG A 110 -11.99 -3.75 8.41
N ASN A 111 -12.81 -3.87 9.47
CA ASN A 111 -14.15 -4.43 9.29
C ASN A 111 -14.93 -3.51 8.36
N GLN A 112 -15.93 -4.05 7.67
CA GLN A 112 -16.59 -3.33 6.57
C GLN A 112 -17.19 -2.00 7.01
N ALA A 113 -17.82 -1.94 8.18
CA ALA A 113 -18.47 -0.72 8.66
C ALA A 113 -17.46 0.39 8.95
N ASP A 114 -16.37 0.08 9.68
CA ASP A 114 -15.33 1.05 10.00
C ASP A 114 -14.56 1.49 8.77
N TYR A 115 -14.26 0.54 7.88
CA TYR A 115 -13.56 0.81 6.62
C TYR A 115 -14.38 1.78 5.74
N GLU A 116 -15.66 1.51 5.54
CA GLU A 116 -16.52 2.37 4.71
C GLU A 116 -16.71 3.75 5.34
N ALA A 117 -16.82 3.84 6.68
CA ALA A 117 -16.96 5.12 7.36
C ALA A 117 -15.73 6.02 7.21
N ASP A 118 -14.54 5.41 7.04
CA ASP A 118 -13.26 6.12 6.92
C ASP A 118 -12.83 6.35 5.48
N THR A 119 -13.50 5.75 4.50
CA THR A 119 -13.07 5.73 3.10
C THR A 119 -13.90 6.67 2.25
N VAL A 120 -13.23 7.52 1.47
CA VAL A 120 -13.86 8.40 0.48
C VAL A 120 -13.33 8.03 -0.90
N ARG A 121 -14.23 7.63 -1.80
CA ARG A 121 -13.85 7.21 -3.15
C ARG A 121 -13.63 8.41 -4.05
N VAL A 122 -12.46 8.42 -4.71
CA VAL A 122 -12.06 9.44 -5.68
C VAL A 122 -11.27 8.75 -6.78
N THR A 123 -11.72 8.86 -8.00
CA THR A 123 -11.01 8.25 -9.14
C THR A 123 -9.74 9.04 -9.45
N LEU A 124 -8.61 8.48 -9.10
CA LEU A 124 -7.29 9.04 -9.40
C LEU A 124 -6.76 8.52 -10.74
N ILE A 125 -7.00 7.24 -11.02
CA ILE A 125 -6.64 6.62 -12.30
C ILE A 125 -7.83 5.82 -12.80
N GLU A 126 -7.98 5.74 -14.14
CA GLU A 126 -9.06 4.99 -14.75
C GLU A 126 -8.76 3.50 -14.77
N GLU A 127 -9.78 2.69 -14.54
CA GLU A 127 -9.69 1.26 -14.78
C GLU A 127 -9.67 1.03 -16.30
N GLN A 128 -8.84 0.09 -16.72
CA GLN A 128 -8.84 -0.33 -18.12
C GLN A 128 -10.00 -1.28 -18.36
N ALA A 129 -10.76 -1.00 -19.42
CA ALA A 129 -11.84 -1.86 -19.86
C ALA A 129 -11.31 -3.20 -20.36
#